data_cb68c1e34ae8aa2821c2834a9e9d994d
#
_entry.id   cb68c1e34ae8aa2821c2834a9e9d994d
#
_cell.length_a   1.000
_cell.length_b   1.000
_cell.length_c   1.000
_cell.angle_alpha   90.00
_cell.angle_beta   90.00
_cell.angle_gamma   90.00
#
_symmetry.space_group_name_H-M   'P 1'
#
loop_
_entity.id
_entity.type
_entity.pdbx_description
1 polymer ?
#
loop_
_entity_poly.entity_id
_entity_poly.type
_entity_poly.pdbx_seq_one_letter_code
_entity_poly.pdbx_strand_id
1 'polypeptide(L)'
;MSVDDSLVMTDATLLGGDDEPALLPGFGAVPAALARDLAAAAADAGLAWLRRLYASPTTGDLVAMDSRARHFPDGLGRLIRIRDGGRCRTPWCDAPIRQLDHAVRHADGGTTSGPNGQGLCEACNLAKDAAGWRARPRPGPRHTVETTTPTGHRYRSQAPPLPGAPQRGLSRAELYLTDLILAV
;
A
#
# COMPACT_ATOMS: atom_id res chain seq x y z
N MET A 1 20.42 8.87 -8.58
CA MET A 1 19.00 8.56 -8.39
C MET A 1 18.91 7.72 -7.14
N SER A 2 18.54 8.31 -6.01
CA SER A 2 18.42 7.59 -4.74
C SER A 2 17.13 6.76 -4.81
N VAL A 3 17.25 5.47 -4.99
CA VAL A 3 16.15 4.54 -4.78
C VAL A 3 16.01 4.41 -3.28
N ASP A 4 14.97 5.03 -2.72
CA ASP A 4 14.63 4.93 -1.30
C ASP A 4 13.92 3.57 -1.11
N ASP A 5 14.71 2.50 -1.12
CA ASP A 5 14.22 1.15 -0.95
C ASP A 5 13.81 0.95 0.51
N SER A 6 12.51 0.99 0.76
CA SER A 6 11.94 0.79 2.08
C SER A 6 11.43 -0.64 2.21
N LEU A 7 12.01 -1.42 3.10
CA LEU A 7 11.52 -2.75 3.46
C LEU A 7 10.55 -2.62 4.64
N VAL A 8 9.33 -3.14 4.50
CA VAL A 8 8.28 -3.07 5.53
C VAL A 8 8.08 -4.48 6.11
N MET A 9 8.26 -4.63 7.41
CA MET A 9 8.10 -5.89 8.11
C MET A 9 7.59 -5.64 9.53
N THR A 10 7.13 -6.69 10.21
CA THR A 10 6.80 -6.62 11.62
C THR A 10 8.08 -6.53 12.47
N ASP A 11 7.97 -6.08 13.69
CA ASP A 11 9.06 -6.13 14.66
C ASP A 11 9.42 -7.58 15.01
N ALA A 12 8.43 -8.48 15.07
CA ALA A 12 8.65 -9.91 15.28
C ALA A 12 9.49 -10.50 14.13
N THR A 13 9.15 -10.22 12.88
CA THR A 13 9.95 -10.64 11.71
C THR A 13 11.38 -10.09 11.77
N LEU A 14 11.54 -8.80 12.06
CA LEU A 14 12.86 -8.14 12.12
C LEU A 14 13.75 -8.77 13.20
N LEU A 15 13.18 -9.08 14.35
CA LEU A 15 13.90 -9.60 15.51
C LEU A 15 14.01 -11.14 15.53
N GLY A 16 13.51 -11.82 14.50
CA GLY A 16 13.57 -13.29 14.38
C GLY A 16 12.52 -14.02 15.20
N GLY A 17 11.45 -13.34 15.63
CA GLY A 17 10.35 -13.94 16.41
C GLY A 17 9.31 -14.67 15.57
N ASP A 18 9.25 -14.38 14.25
CA ASP A 18 8.40 -15.06 13.30
C ASP A 18 9.01 -15.07 11.89
N ASP A 19 8.34 -15.73 10.95
CA ASP A 19 8.73 -15.81 9.55
C ASP A 19 7.72 -15.14 8.61
N GLU A 20 6.93 -14.16 9.10
CA GLU A 20 6.04 -13.39 8.25
C GLU A 20 6.83 -12.65 7.16
N PRO A 21 6.44 -12.79 5.87
CA PRO A 21 7.14 -12.11 4.79
C PRO A 21 7.13 -10.59 4.94
N ALA A 22 8.25 -9.96 4.65
CA ALA A 22 8.33 -8.52 4.52
C ALA A 22 7.73 -8.05 3.19
N LEU A 23 7.35 -6.78 3.11
CA LEU A 23 6.92 -6.13 1.87
C LEU A 23 8.03 -5.20 1.37
N LEU A 24 8.44 -5.39 0.12
CA LEU A 24 9.24 -4.42 -0.63
C LEU A 24 8.32 -3.68 -1.60
N PRO A 25 7.96 -2.41 -1.32
CA PRO A 25 7.02 -1.64 -2.12
C PRO A 25 7.44 -1.57 -3.59
N GLY A 26 6.51 -1.92 -4.49
CA GLY A 26 6.79 -1.99 -5.93
C GLY A 26 7.26 -3.37 -6.43
N PHE A 27 7.78 -4.22 -5.54
CA PHE A 27 8.28 -5.56 -5.90
C PHE A 27 7.41 -6.69 -5.35
N GLY A 28 6.88 -6.54 -4.12
CA GLY A 28 6.01 -7.53 -3.51
C GLY A 28 6.57 -8.13 -2.22
N ALA A 29 6.13 -9.34 -1.90
CA ALA A 29 6.54 -10.05 -0.69
C ALA A 29 7.98 -10.56 -0.80
N VAL A 30 8.72 -10.42 0.29
CA VAL A 30 10.12 -10.89 0.42
C VAL A 30 10.16 -11.87 1.61
N PRO A 31 10.75 -13.07 1.44
CA PRO A 31 10.90 -14.01 2.54
C PRO A 31 11.60 -13.38 3.76
N ALA A 32 11.13 -13.71 4.96
CA ALA A 32 11.61 -13.12 6.20
C ALA A 32 13.13 -13.23 6.39
N ALA A 33 13.71 -14.39 6.08
CA ALA A 33 15.15 -14.59 6.18
C ALA A 33 15.92 -13.60 5.27
N LEU A 34 15.53 -13.50 4.00
CA LEU A 34 16.17 -12.56 3.06
C LEU A 34 15.98 -11.10 3.51
N ALA A 35 14.81 -10.77 4.05
CA ALA A 35 14.54 -9.43 4.56
C ALA A 35 15.44 -9.08 5.74
N ARG A 36 15.68 -10.02 6.65
CA ARG A 36 16.63 -9.86 7.77
C ARG A 36 18.07 -9.69 7.27
N ASP A 37 18.49 -10.48 6.30
CA ASP A 37 19.84 -10.38 5.72
C ASP A 37 20.07 -9.02 5.05
N LEU A 38 19.10 -8.53 4.31
CA LEU A 38 19.15 -7.21 3.70
C LEU A 38 19.20 -6.09 4.73
N ALA A 39 18.40 -6.20 5.80
CA ALA A 39 18.40 -5.21 6.88
C ALA A 39 19.74 -5.20 7.64
N ALA A 40 20.31 -6.38 7.92
CA ALA A 40 21.61 -6.52 8.56
C ALA A 40 22.73 -5.93 7.69
N ALA A 41 22.78 -6.28 6.40
CA ALA A 41 23.78 -5.74 5.47
C ALA A 41 23.69 -4.22 5.34
N ALA A 42 22.49 -3.65 5.31
CA ALA A 42 22.29 -2.20 5.30
C ALA A 42 22.75 -1.55 6.61
N ALA A 43 22.52 -2.20 7.76
CA ALA A 43 22.96 -1.71 9.06
C ALA A 43 24.50 -1.71 9.16
N ASP A 44 25.15 -2.79 8.74
CA ASP A 44 26.61 -2.92 8.73
C ASP A 44 27.28 -1.87 7.82
N ALA A 45 26.61 -1.53 6.72
CA ALA A 45 27.06 -0.46 5.82
C ALA A 45 26.77 0.97 6.34
N GLY A 46 26.11 1.12 7.50
CA GLY A 46 25.69 2.42 8.03
C GLY A 46 24.60 3.12 7.23
N LEU A 47 23.87 2.38 6.38
CA LEU A 47 22.84 2.89 5.48
C LEU A 47 21.42 2.62 5.98
N ALA A 48 21.25 1.88 7.08
CA ALA A 48 19.93 1.53 7.60
C ALA A 48 19.29 2.65 8.40
N TRP A 49 18.03 2.91 8.14
CA TRP A 49 17.18 3.80 8.93
C TRP A 49 15.91 3.06 9.34
N LEU A 50 15.68 2.96 10.65
CA LEU A 50 14.47 2.33 11.18
C LEU A 50 13.38 3.38 11.41
N ARG A 51 12.17 3.12 10.88
CA ARG A 51 10.96 3.89 11.16
C ARG A 51 9.85 2.99 11.66
N ARG A 52 9.22 3.39 12.75
CA ARG A 52 8.01 2.72 13.22
C ARG A 52 6.81 3.23 12.41
N LEU A 53 6.03 2.28 11.90
CA LEU A 53 4.75 2.52 11.26
C LEU A 53 3.66 2.02 12.20
N TYR A 54 2.66 2.87 12.44
CA TYR A 54 1.53 2.50 13.28
C TYR A 54 0.36 2.15 12.36
N ALA A 55 -0.01 0.88 12.37
CA ALA A 55 -1.18 0.39 11.66
C ALA A 55 -2.33 0.15 12.65
N SER A 56 -3.57 0.30 12.17
CA SER A 56 -4.74 -0.08 12.95
C SER A 56 -4.70 -1.59 13.21
N PRO A 57 -4.76 -2.05 14.46
CA PRO A 57 -4.66 -3.46 14.79
C PRO A 57 -5.83 -4.30 14.22
N THR A 58 -6.94 -3.65 13.89
CA THR A 58 -8.13 -4.32 13.33
C THR A 58 -8.17 -4.34 11.82
N THR A 59 -7.55 -3.38 11.15
CA THR A 59 -7.66 -3.22 9.69
C THR A 59 -6.32 -3.27 8.96
N GLY A 60 -5.20 -3.11 9.67
CA GLY A 60 -3.88 -2.96 9.08
C GLY A 60 -3.66 -1.63 8.35
N ASP A 61 -4.61 -0.68 8.45
CA ASP A 61 -4.46 0.63 7.81
C ASP A 61 -3.45 1.48 8.57
N LEU A 62 -2.59 2.17 7.84
CA LEU A 62 -1.73 3.20 8.41
C LEU A 62 -2.57 4.39 8.88
N VAL A 63 -2.29 4.88 10.10
CA VAL A 63 -2.94 6.07 10.65
C VAL A 63 -2.52 7.29 9.84
N ALA A 64 -3.49 8.02 9.29
CA ALA A 64 -3.27 9.10 8.35
C ALA A 64 -2.86 10.41 9.02
N MET A 65 -2.04 11.19 8.31
CA MET A 65 -1.76 12.59 8.59
C MET A 65 -2.46 13.47 7.55
N ASP A 66 -3.09 14.56 7.99
CA ASP A 66 -3.68 15.56 7.11
C ASP A 66 -2.73 16.74 6.90
N SER A 67 -2.81 17.40 5.74
CA SER A 67 -2.04 18.58 5.40
C SER A 67 -2.91 19.67 4.77
N ARG A 68 -2.61 20.93 5.08
CA ARG A 68 -3.21 22.09 4.40
C ARG A 68 -2.53 22.42 3.07
N ALA A 69 -1.37 21.82 2.79
CA ALA A 69 -0.64 22.03 1.54
C ALA A 69 -1.34 21.30 0.38
N ARG A 70 -1.32 21.89 -0.81
CA ARG A 70 -1.82 21.24 -2.03
C ARG A 70 -1.00 20.00 -2.41
N HIS A 71 0.30 20.05 -2.19
CA HIS A 71 1.19 18.92 -2.46
C HIS A 71 1.28 18.03 -1.21
N PHE A 72 1.39 16.72 -1.43
CA PHE A 72 1.60 15.77 -0.34
C PHE A 72 2.98 16.00 0.29
N PRO A 73 3.06 16.38 1.59
CA PRO A 73 4.34 16.45 2.28
C PRO A 73 5.06 15.09 2.25
N ASP A 74 6.39 15.09 2.31
CA ASP A 74 7.21 13.87 2.18
C ASP A 74 6.76 12.72 3.09
N GLY A 75 6.46 13.01 4.36
CA GLY A 75 5.98 12.01 5.30
C GLY A 75 4.65 11.36 4.88
N LEU A 76 3.69 12.18 4.46
CA LEU A 76 2.38 11.71 3.96
C LEU A 76 2.54 10.99 2.62
N GLY A 77 3.40 11.51 1.75
CA GLY A 77 3.71 10.89 0.48
C GLY A 77 4.32 9.50 0.62
N ARG A 78 5.27 9.34 1.56
CA ARG A 78 5.86 8.05 1.90
C ARG A 78 4.80 7.08 2.46
N LEU A 79 3.96 7.55 3.38
CA LEU A 79 2.88 6.75 3.95
C LEU A 79 1.95 6.22 2.85
N ILE A 80 1.53 7.07 1.90
CA ILE A 80 0.67 6.65 0.77
C ILE A 80 1.38 5.59 -0.09
N ARG A 81 2.66 5.77 -0.42
CA ARG A 81 3.42 4.80 -1.22
C ARG A 81 3.52 3.44 -0.54
N ILE A 82 3.80 3.41 0.77
CA ILE A 82 3.86 2.18 1.56
C ILE A 82 2.49 1.52 1.63
N ARG A 83 1.44 2.27 1.96
CA ARG A 83 0.05 1.78 2.04
C ARG A 83 -0.38 1.15 0.72
N ASP A 84 -0.03 1.77 -0.39
CA ASP A 84 -0.43 1.32 -1.74
C ASP A 84 0.53 0.24 -2.30
N GLY A 85 1.50 -0.22 -1.51
CA GLY A 85 2.43 -1.27 -1.89
C GLY A 85 3.37 -0.88 -3.04
N GLY A 86 3.58 0.42 -3.29
CA GLY A 86 4.37 0.93 -4.40
C GLY A 86 3.70 0.77 -5.78
N ARG A 87 2.45 0.32 -5.86
CA ARG A 87 1.73 0.02 -7.12
C ARG A 87 0.57 0.98 -7.36
N CYS A 88 0.29 1.23 -8.63
CA CYS A 88 -0.79 2.09 -9.08
C CYS A 88 -2.14 1.64 -8.54
N ARG A 89 -2.95 2.60 -8.03
CA ARG A 89 -4.25 2.34 -7.42
C ARG A 89 -5.40 2.28 -8.42
N THR A 90 -5.14 2.48 -9.71
CA THR A 90 -6.17 2.23 -10.72
C THR A 90 -6.46 0.72 -10.79
N PRO A 91 -7.75 0.30 -10.75
CA PRO A 91 -8.10 -1.10 -10.88
C PRO A 91 -7.42 -1.77 -12.09
N TRP A 92 -6.86 -2.96 -11.87
CA TRP A 92 -6.12 -3.77 -12.86
C TRP A 92 -4.82 -3.15 -13.41
N CYS A 93 -4.32 -2.08 -12.80
CA CYS A 93 -3.00 -1.53 -13.12
C CYS A 93 -1.99 -1.93 -12.04
N ASP A 94 -0.95 -2.63 -12.43
CA ASP A 94 0.13 -3.09 -11.55
C ASP A 94 1.44 -2.30 -11.73
N ALA A 95 1.40 -1.24 -12.55
CA ALA A 95 2.55 -0.38 -12.79
C ALA A 95 3.03 0.30 -11.49
N PRO A 96 4.33 0.60 -11.37
CA PRO A 96 4.86 1.30 -10.20
C PRO A 96 4.28 2.71 -10.07
N ILE A 97 4.12 3.16 -8.81
CA ILE A 97 3.69 4.53 -8.50
C ILE A 97 4.76 5.52 -8.98
N ARG A 98 4.35 6.47 -9.81
CA ARG A 98 5.18 7.60 -10.22
C ARG A 98 4.76 8.91 -9.55
N GLN A 99 3.46 9.08 -9.33
CA GLN A 99 2.87 10.31 -8.81
C GLN A 99 1.94 10.00 -7.64
N LEU A 100 1.85 10.96 -6.72
CA LEU A 100 0.85 10.96 -5.66
C LEU A 100 -0.22 11.95 -6.05
N ASP A 101 -1.47 11.51 -5.96
CA ASP A 101 -2.59 12.28 -6.44
C ASP A 101 -3.79 12.21 -5.51
N HIS A 102 -4.68 13.19 -5.61
CA HIS A 102 -5.92 13.26 -4.88
C HIS A 102 -7.00 12.41 -5.56
N ALA A 103 -7.67 11.51 -4.85
CA ALA A 103 -8.82 10.79 -5.38
C ALA A 103 -9.93 11.78 -5.78
N VAL A 104 -10.35 12.64 -4.86
CA VAL A 104 -11.12 13.85 -5.16
C VAL A 104 -10.14 14.98 -5.37
N ARG A 105 -10.16 15.60 -6.56
CA ARG A 105 -9.19 16.64 -6.95
C ARG A 105 -9.18 17.79 -5.94
N HIS A 106 -8.01 18.32 -5.66
CA HIS A 106 -7.88 19.46 -4.76
C HIS A 106 -8.70 20.67 -5.25
N ALA A 107 -8.77 20.88 -6.58
CA ALA A 107 -9.58 21.93 -7.19
C ALA A 107 -11.09 21.73 -6.96
N ASP A 108 -11.53 20.50 -6.70
CA ASP A 108 -12.93 20.14 -6.42
C ASP A 108 -13.20 20.02 -4.90
N GLY A 109 -12.32 20.58 -4.07
CA GLY A 109 -12.45 20.58 -2.60
C GLY A 109 -11.87 19.34 -1.91
N GLY A 110 -11.14 18.48 -2.62
CA GLY A 110 -10.47 17.32 -2.02
C GLY A 110 -9.32 17.74 -1.10
N THR A 111 -9.28 17.14 0.10
CA THR A 111 -8.23 17.43 1.09
C THR A 111 -6.92 16.71 0.76
N THR A 112 -5.77 17.30 1.14
CA THR A 112 -4.47 16.63 1.11
C THR A 112 -4.33 15.78 2.38
N SER A 113 -4.81 14.55 2.30
CA SER A 113 -4.91 13.63 3.43
C SER A 113 -4.63 12.20 3.00
N GLY A 114 -4.31 11.32 3.95
CA GLY A 114 -4.15 9.89 3.69
C GLY A 114 -5.37 9.26 3.03
N PRO A 115 -6.60 9.48 3.55
CA PRO A 115 -7.82 8.96 2.93
C PRO A 115 -8.07 9.44 1.51
N ASN A 116 -7.74 10.68 1.17
CA ASN A 116 -7.95 11.23 -0.18
C ASN A 116 -6.73 11.10 -1.09
N GLY A 117 -5.58 10.67 -0.56
CA GLY A 117 -4.38 10.44 -1.34
C GLY A 117 -4.35 9.05 -1.97
N GLN A 118 -3.78 8.93 -3.16
CA GLN A 118 -3.53 7.67 -3.85
C GLN A 118 -2.26 7.73 -4.68
N GLY A 119 -1.60 6.58 -4.84
CA GLY A 119 -0.45 6.44 -5.72
C GLY A 119 -0.88 6.01 -7.13
N LEU A 120 -0.43 6.70 -8.16
CA LEU A 120 -0.75 6.40 -9.55
C LEU A 120 0.51 6.29 -10.41
N CYS A 121 0.46 5.48 -11.47
CA CYS A 121 1.40 5.60 -12.57
C CYS A 121 1.05 6.85 -13.41
N GLU A 122 1.96 7.28 -14.24
CA GLU A 122 1.78 8.49 -15.05
C GLU A 122 0.56 8.40 -15.97
N ALA A 123 0.40 7.29 -16.69
CA ALA A 123 -0.72 7.09 -17.61
C ALA A 123 -2.08 7.12 -16.89
N CYS A 124 -2.20 6.44 -15.75
CA CYS A 124 -3.46 6.43 -14.99
C CYS A 124 -3.77 7.77 -14.33
N ASN A 125 -2.74 8.52 -13.95
CA ASN A 125 -2.92 9.86 -13.41
C ASN A 125 -3.49 10.82 -14.46
N LEU A 126 -2.96 10.77 -15.67
CA LEU A 126 -3.49 11.54 -16.80
C LEU A 126 -4.91 11.09 -17.17
N ALA A 127 -5.16 9.78 -17.24
CA ALA A 127 -6.46 9.24 -17.59
C ALA A 127 -7.56 9.62 -16.57
N LYS A 128 -7.23 9.68 -15.29
CA LYS A 128 -8.17 10.06 -14.22
C LYS A 128 -8.74 11.47 -14.43
N ASP A 129 -7.96 12.38 -15.02
CA ASP A 129 -8.36 13.77 -15.27
C ASP A 129 -9.14 13.96 -16.57
N ALA A 130 -9.30 12.92 -17.37
CA ALA A 130 -10.11 12.96 -18.58
C ALA A 130 -11.61 13.17 -18.25
N ALA A 131 -12.33 13.79 -19.20
CA ALA A 131 -13.74 14.11 -19.02
C ALA A 131 -14.60 12.88 -18.71
N GLY A 132 -15.45 13.01 -17.71
CA GLY A 132 -16.37 11.94 -17.28
C GLY A 132 -15.78 10.91 -16.31
N TRP A 133 -14.47 10.89 -16.09
CA TRP A 133 -13.84 10.07 -15.04
C TRP A 133 -14.01 10.74 -13.68
N ARG A 134 -14.29 9.94 -12.67
CA ARG A 134 -14.39 10.38 -11.28
C ARG A 134 -13.78 9.35 -10.36
N ALA A 135 -13.02 9.79 -9.38
CA ALA A 135 -12.51 8.94 -8.31
C ALA A 135 -12.88 9.53 -6.95
N ARG A 136 -13.15 8.67 -5.97
CA ARG A 136 -13.44 9.11 -4.59
C ARG A 136 -13.07 8.04 -3.58
N PRO A 137 -12.58 8.43 -2.39
CA PRO A 137 -12.39 7.49 -1.32
C PRO A 137 -13.73 6.94 -0.83
N ARG A 138 -13.73 5.71 -0.38
CA ARG A 138 -14.88 5.05 0.23
C ARG A 138 -14.53 4.63 1.65
N PRO A 139 -15.47 4.77 2.59
CA PRO A 139 -15.27 4.20 3.92
C PRO A 139 -15.17 2.68 3.82
N GLY A 140 -14.35 2.10 4.71
CA GLY A 140 -14.15 0.66 4.75
C GLY A 140 -13.03 0.29 5.70
N PRO A 141 -12.81 -1.01 5.92
CA PRO A 141 -11.78 -1.50 6.84
C PRO A 141 -10.36 -1.28 6.31
N ARG A 142 -10.19 -1.02 5.03
CA ARG A 142 -8.93 -0.63 4.38
C ARG A 142 -9.19 0.48 3.38
N HIS A 143 -8.17 1.32 3.15
CA HIS A 143 -8.26 2.41 2.18
C HIS A 143 -8.77 1.91 0.83
N THR A 144 -9.90 2.44 0.41
CA THR A 144 -10.59 2.04 -0.82
C THR A 144 -10.88 3.26 -1.66
N VAL A 145 -10.56 3.20 -2.94
CA VAL A 145 -10.93 4.22 -3.93
C VAL A 145 -11.93 3.61 -4.92
N GLU A 146 -13.04 4.29 -5.14
CA GLU A 146 -14.01 3.95 -6.17
C GLU A 146 -13.79 4.87 -7.37
N THR A 147 -13.55 4.27 -8.53
CA THR A 147 -13.43 4.96 -9.81
C THR A 147 -14.70 4.73 -10.63
N THR A 148 -15.27 5.81 -11.16
CA THR A 148 -16.40 5.78 -12.08
C THR A 148 -15.91 6.20 -13.47
N THR A 149 -16.20 5.39 -14.47
CA THR A 149 -15.88 5.69 -15.89
C THR A 149 -16.88 6.65 -16.51
N PRO A 150 -16.60 7.26 -17.67
CA PRO A 150 -17.55 8.06 -18.42
C PRO A 150 -18.85 7.33 -18.78
N THR A 151 -18.78 6.01 -18.93
CA THR A 151 -19.94 5.12 -19.22
C THR A 151 -20.73 4.72 -17.97
N GLY A 152 -20.34 5.23 -16.79
CA GLY A 152 -21.05 4.98 -15.52
C GLY A 152 -20.64 3.70 -14.78
N HIS A 153 -19.73 2.89 -15.33
CA HIS A 153 -19.23 1.71 -14.62
C HIS A 153 -18.42 2.13 -13.40
N ARG A 154 -18.52 1.34 -12.33
CA ARG A 154 -17.84 1.60 -11.06
C ARG A 154 -16.90 0.45 -10.70
N TYR A 155 -15.70 0.81 -10.34
CA TYR A 155 -14.65 -0.13 -9.95
C TYR A 155 -14.06 0.29 -8.61
N ARG A 156 -13.68 -0.68 -7.80
CA ARG A 156 -13.06 -0.42 -6.50
C ARG A 156 -11.66 -0.99 -6.46
N SER A 157 -10.74 -0.16 -6.00
CA SER A 157 -9.37 -0.55 -5.68
C SER A 157 -9.18 -0.42 -4.17
N GLN A 158 -8.76 -1.50 -3.53
CA GLN A 158 -8.49 -1.53 -2.09
C GLN A 158 -6.99 -1.66 -1.86
N ALA A 159 -6.44 -0.93 -0.87
CA ALA A 159 -5.04 -1.03 -0.50
C ALA A 159 -4.69 -2.48 -0.08
N PRO A 160 -3.51 -3.00 -0.43
CA PRO A 160 -3.06 -4.29 0.06
C PRO A 160 -2.94 -4.26 1.59
N PRO A 161 -3.09 -5.41 2.28
CA PRO A 161 -2.76 -5.48 3.69
C PRO A 161 -1.26 -5.27 3.87
N LEU A 162 -0.88 -4.59 4.95
CA LEU A 162 0.51 -4.54 5.38
C LEU A 162 0.87 -5.82 6.13
N PRO A 163 2.18 -6.17 6.22
CA PRO A 163 2.67 -7.20 7.12
C PRO A 163 2.14 -6.98 8.55
N GLY A 164 1.84 -8.06 9.27
CA GLY A 164 1.22 -8.01 10.59
C GLY A 164 -0.29 -7.73 10.60
N ALA A 165 -0.92 -7.52 9.43
CA ALA A 165 -2.36 -7.41 9.37
C ALA A 165 -3.02 -8.77 9.71
N PRO A 166 -4.15 -8.77 10.45
CA PRO A 166 -4.86 -10.01 10.71
C PRO A 166 -5.17 -10.73 9.40
N GLN A 167 -4.68 -11.96 9.25
CA GLN A 167 -4.99 -12.78 8.11
C GLN A 167 -6.48 -13.13 8.16
N ARG A 168 -7.20 -12.97 7.09
CA ARG A 168 -8.53 -13.55 6.96
C ARG A 168 -8.34 -15.06 7.06
N GLY A 169 -9.11 -15.71 7.92
CA GLY A 169 -9.11 -17.16 7.99
C GLY A 169 -9.22 -17.76 6.59
N LEU A 170 -8.56 -18.87 6.37
CA LEU A 170 -8.59 -19.58 5.10
C LEU A 170 -10.04 -19.80 4.66
N SER A 171 -10.31 -19.58 3.40
CA SER A 171 -11.60 -19.93 2.78
C SER A 171 -11.81 -21.46 2.88
N ARG A 172 -13.06 -21.92 2.76
CA ARG A 172 -13.35 -23.36 2.74
C ARG A 172 -12.58 -24.11 1.65
N ALA A 173 -12.32 -23.48 0.52
CA ALA A 173 -11.54 -24.05 -0.56
C ALA A 173 -10.06 -24.17 -0.21
N GLU A 174 -9.49 -23.13 0.42
CA GLU A 174 -8.10 -23.13 0.89
C GLU A 174 -7.88 -24.14 2.01
N LEU A 175 -8.82 -24.25 2.96
CA LEU A 175 -8.79 -25.31 3.98
C LEU A 175 -8.80 -26.70 3.35
N TYR A 176 -9.69 -26.95 2.40
CA TYR A 176 -9.78 -28.22 1.70
C TYR A 176 -8.50 -28.56 0.93
N LEU A 177 -7.89 -27.58 0.24
CA LEU A 177 -6.62 -27.78 -0.45
C LEU A 177 -5.47 -28.04 0.53
N THR A 178 -5.46 -27.35 1.67
CA THR A 178 -4.46 -27.57 2.73
C THR A 178 -4.56 -28.99 3.26
N ASP A 179 -5.77 -29.47 3.56
CA ASP A 179 -6.00 -30.83 4.03
C ASP A 179 -5.56 -31.88 3.01
N LEU A 180 -5.80 -31.65 1.72
CA LEU A 180 -5.35 -32.52 0.63
C LEU A 180 -3.81 -32.58 0.53
N ILE A 181 -3.12 -31.48 0.70
CA ILE A 181 -1.65 -31.40 0.62
C ILE A 181 -1.00 -32.04 1.84
N LEU A 182 -1.61 -31.92 3.03
CA LEU A 182 -1.06 -32.49 4.26
C LEU A 182 -1.42 -33.97 4.47
N ALA A 183 -2.33 -34.53 3.66
CA ALA A 183 -2.73 -35.90 3.70
C ALA A 183 -1.83 -36.88 2.88
N VAL A 184 -0.77 -36.32 2.24
CA VAL A 184 0.25 -37.08 1.49
C VAL A 184 1.52 -37.19 2.31
#